data_64083cc1e784696a411a97b57e2bc3ba
#
_entry.id   64083cc1e784696a411a97b57e2bc3ba
#
_cell.length_a   1.000
_cell.length_b   1.000
_cell.length_c   1.000
_cell.angle_alpha   90.00
_cell.angle_beta   90.00
_cell.angle_gamma   90.00
#
_symmetry.space_group_name_H-M   'P 1'
#
loop_
_entity.id
_entity.type
_entity.pdbx_description
1 polymer ?
#
loop_
_entity_poly.entity_id
_entity_poly.type
_entity_poly.pdbx_seq_one_letter_code
_entity_poly.pdbx_strand_id
1 'polypeptide(L)'
;RDSFRTVADDMDRYTDYAMGHNKDNRMPLWVKPRAKVSPKTLFDCMRDHYEGTPMDMTQDIGAGGHALPYRWRPMDFEVDGVTYLNERAVATQQTGFWFVAQARPWLPDDMGILWFGVDDAATSCLTPIFCSAQEVPGCFREDNGSMLEYSPTSAFWLFNRTTNFAYMRYDMISADIRKVTDKWENDMLRNVQALNARVGKMSPEARRSHLTQLSVETAQQLFDRWQRLNN
;
A
#
# COMPACT_ATOMS: atom_id res chain seq x y z
N ARG A 1 -15.82 4.31 -2.89
CA ARG A 1 -16.74 3.30 -3.45
C ARG A 1 -15.98 2.05 -3.88
N ASP A 2 -14.95 2.15 -4.69
CA ASP A 2 -14.29 1.00 -5.29
C ASP A 2 -13.64 0.06 -4.27
N SER A 3 -12.91 0.58 -3.32
CA SER A 3 -12.37 -0.23 -2.22
C SER A 3 -13.48 -0.97 -1.45
N PHE A 4 -14.66 -0.37 -1.28
CA PHE A 4 -15.81 -1.05 -0.67
C PHE A 4 -16.47 -2.07 -1.60
N ARG A 5 -16.48 -1.81 -2.92
CA ARG A 5 -16.99 -2.75 -3.93
C ARG A 5 -16.24 -4.08 -3.91
N THR A 6 -14.95 -4.08 -3.60
CA THR A 6 -14.17 -5.32 -3.51
C THR A 6 -14.60 -6.22 -2.34
N VAL A 7 -15.19 -5.67 -1.29
CA VAL A 7 -15.51 -6.37 -0.05
C VAL A 7 -17.01 -6.43 0.28
N ALA A 8 -17.85 -5.58 -0.31
CA ALA A 8 -19.28 -5.48 0.00
C ALA A 8 -20.14 -5.50 -1.27
N ASP A 9 -21.42 -5.85 -1.10
CA ASP A 9 -22.40 -5.88 -2.19
C ASP A 9 -23.05 -4.50 -2.42
N ASP A 10 -23.68 -4.33 -3.58
CA ASP A 10 -24.51 -3.17 -3.95
C ASP A 10 -23.80 -1.82 -3.94
N MET A 11 -22.49 -1.78 -4.04
CA MET A 11 -21.73 -0.52 -4.05
C MET A 11 -21.90 0.27 -5.34
N ASP A 12 -22.30 -0.38 -6.44
CA ASP A 12 -22.50 0.27 -7.75
C ASP A 12 -23.65 1.27 -7.74
N ARG A 13 -24.63 1.13 -6.86
CA ARG A 13 -25.72 2.11 -6.67
C ARG A 13 -25.25 3.50 -6.25
N TYR A 14 -24.02 3.64 -5.79
CA TYR A 14 -23.41 4.90 -5.38
C TYR A 14 -22.48 5.48 -6.44
N THR A 15 -22.50 4.96 -7.66
CA THR A 15 -21.63 5.45 -8.75
C THR A 15 -21.87 6.94 -9.02
N ASP A 16 -23.13 7.36 -9.15
CA ASP A 16 -23.50 8.76 -9.41
C ASP A 16 -23.05 9.69 -8.27
N TYR A 17 -23.09 9.22 -7.01
CA TYR A 17 -22.54 9.96 -5.88
C TYR A 17 -21.02 10.09 -5.99
N ALA A 18 -20.33 8.99 -6.26
CA ALA A 18 -18.87 8.97 -6.39
C ALA A 18 -18.37 9.84 -7.56
N MET A 19 -19.15 9.91 -8.63
CA MET A 19 -18.85 10.78 -9.79
C MET A 19 -19.33 12.25 -9.61
N GLY A 20 -19.94 12.58 -8.48
CA GLY A 20 -20.44 13.93 -8.20
C GLY A 20 -21.76 14.30 -8.88
N HIS A 21 -22.40 13.39 -9.61
CA HIS A 21 -23.64 13.64 -10.34
C HIS A 21 -24.86 13.72 -9.42
N ASN A 22 -24.89 12.96 -8.33
CA ASN A 22 -25.97 12.98 -7.35
C ASN A 22 -25.41 13.00 -5.92
N LYS A 23 -25.42 14.18 -5.30
CA LYS A 23 -24.91 14.39 -3.94
C LYS A 23 -25.84 13.89 -2.83
N ASP A 24 -27.11 13.61 -3.16
CA ASP A 24 -28.13 13.17 -2.17
C ASP A 24 -28.06 11.69 -1.87
N ASN A 25 -27.56 10.86 -2.81
CA ASN A 25 -27.35 9.44 -2.63
C ASN A 25 -25.99 9.13 -1.97
N ARG A 26 -25.75 9.70 -0.79
CA ARG A 26 -24.48 9.60 -0.08
C ARG A 26 -24.14 8.16 0.28
N MET A 27 -22.88 7.78 0.09
CA MET A 27 -22.35 6.50 0.54
C MET A 27 -22.47 6.33 2.06
N PRO A 28 -22.76 5.10 2.57
CA PRO A 28 -22.72 4.83 4.00
C PRO A 28 -21.30 4.98 4.54
N LEU A 29 -21.21 5.40 5.80
CA LEU A 29 -19.93 5.45 6.51
C LEU A 29 -19.36 4.03 6.77
N TRP A 30 -20.23 3.03 6.87
CA TRP A 30 -19.89 1.64 7.20
C TRP A 30 -20.52 0.70 6.19
N VAL A 31 -19.77 -0.33 5.80
CA VAL A 31 -20.27 -1.42 4.97
C VAL A 31 -20.03 -2.75 5.68
N LYS A 32 -20.96 -3.69 5.52
CA LYS A 32 -20.78 -5.05 6.01
C LYS A 32 -20.05 -5.86 4.94
N PRO A 33 -18.84 -6.39 5.23
CA PRO A 33 -18.14 -7.23 4.27
C PRO A 33 -18.90 -8.55 4.01
N ARG A 34 -18.83 -9.05 2.76
CA ARG A 34 -19.36 -10.37 2.38
C ARG A 34 -18.69 -11.53 3.09
N ALA A 35 -17.39 -11.37 3.36
CA ALA A 35 -16.52 -12.36 3.98
C ALA A 35 -15.47 -11.67 4.86
N LYS A 36 -14.68 -12.45 5.59
CA LYS A 36 -13.52 -11.92 6.31
C LYS A 36 -12.54 -11.27 5.34
N VAL A 37 -12.16 -10.04 5.63
CA VAL A 37 -11.19 -9.27 4.86
C VAL A 37 -9.78 -9.74 5.22
N SER A 38 -8.99 -10.11 4.22
CA SER A 38 -7.59 -10.51 4.40
C SER A 38 -6.65 -9.31 4.39
N PRO A 39 -5.43 -9.42 4.94
CA PRO A 39 -4.42 -8.37 4.77
C PRO A 39 -4.16 -8.05 3.29
N LYS A 40 -4.09 -9.05 2.41
CA LYS A 40 -3.88 -8.84 0.96
C LYS A 40 -4.99 -7.98 0.34
N THR A 41 -6.24 -8.21 0.73
CA THR A 41 -7.37 -7.37 0.27
C THR A 41 -7.16 -5.91 0.64
N LEU A 42 -6.66 -5.63 1.85
CA LEU A 42 -6.37 -4.26 2.28
C LEU A 42 -5.16 -3.67 1.54
N PHE A 43 -4.12 -4.49 1.27
CA PHE A 43 -2.98 -4.05 0.46
C PHE A 43 -3.44 -3.59 -0.93
N ASP A 44 -4.33 -4.36 -1.56
CA ASP A 44 -4.85 -4.04 -2.89
C ASP A 44 -5.76 -2.80 -2.86
N CYS A 45 -6.61 -2.66 -1.83
CA CYS A 45 -7.42 -1.46 -1.65
C CYS A 45 -6.59 -0.17 -1.51
N MET A 46 -5.42 -0.25 -0.87
CA MET A 46 -4.53 0.91 -0.71
C MET A 46 -3.83 1.31 -2.01
N ARG A 47 -3.86 0.45 -3.03
CA ARG A 47 -3.26 0.67 -4.35
C ARG A 47 -4.25 1.12 -5.42
N ASP A 48 -5.49 1.34 -5.05
CA ASP A 48 -6.60 1.57 -5.96
C ASP A 48 -6.50 2.93 -6.67
N HIS A 49 -6.57 2.91 -8.01
CA HIS A 49 -6.73 4.08 -8.87
C HIS A 49 -8.03 4.01 -9.66
N TYR A 50 -9.00 3.27 -9.12
CA TYR A 50 -10.33 3.06 -9.69
C TYR A 50 -10.34 2.27 -11.01
N GLU A 51 -9.33 1.43 -11.23
CA GLU A 51 -9.16 0.62 -12.43
C GLU A 51 -10.39 -0.22 -12.72
N GLY A 52 -10.80 -0.27 -13.98
CA GLY A 52 -11.97 -1.01 -14.43
C GLY A 52 -13.31 -0.39 -14.05
N THR A 53 -13.35 0.88 -13.69
CA THR A 53 -14.57 1.64 -13.38
C THR A 53 -14.69 2.87 -14.29
N PRO A 54 -15.84 3.54 -14.32
CA PRO A 54 -15.96 4.82 -15.04
C PRO A 54 -15.03 5.94 -14.57
N MET A 55 -14.37 5.76 -13.39
CA MET A 55 -13.43 6.71 -12.81
C MET A 55 -11.97 6.25 -12.94
N ASP A 56 -11.68 5.28 -13.81
CA ASP A 56 -10.34 4.72 -14.01
C ASP A 56 -9.33 5.81 -14.37
N MET A 57 -8.45 6.13 -13.43
CA MET A 57 -7.47 7.19 -13.58
C MET A 57 -6.29 6.83 -14.49
N THR A 58 -6.21 5.58 -14.95
CA THR A 58 -5.22 5.13 -15.95
C THR A 58 -5.71 5.29 -17.37
N GLN A 59 -7.01 5.58 -17.57
CA GLN A 59 -7.67 5.63 -18.88
C GLN A 59 -8.24 7.01 -19.24
N ASP A 60 -8.31 7.93 -18.29
CA ASP A 60 -8.84 9.26 -18.54
C ASP A 60 -7.83 10.16 -19.28
N ILE A 61 -8.28 11.34 -19.69
CA ILE A 61 -7.44 12.31 -20.42
C ILE A 61 -6.22 12.74 -19.61
N GLY A 62 -6.31 12.74 -18.27
CA GLY A 62 -5.23 13.12 -17.38
C GLY A 62 -4.12 12.07 -17.28
N ALA A 63 -4.38 10.81 -17.68
CA ALA A 63 -3.40 9.73 -17.68
C ALA A 63 -2.33 9.90 -18.77
N GLY A 64 -2.61 10.68 -19.80
CA GLY A 64 -1.70 10.88 -20.93
C GLY A 64 -1.39 9.58 -21.67
N GLY A 65 -0.31 9.61 -22.46
CA GLY A 65 0.08 8.49 -23.32
C GLY A 65 0.70 7.29 -22.59
N HIS A 66 0.94 7.38 -21.28
CA HIS A 66 1.61 6.36 -20.49
C HIS A 66 0.80 5.84 -19.32
N ALA A 67 -0.53 6.04 -19.36
CA ALA A 67 -1.49 5.55 -18.36
C ALA A 67 -1.16 5.98 -16.92
N LEU A 68 -0.60 7.19 -16.71
CA LEU A 68 -0.18 7.68 -15.41
C LEU A 68 -1.40 8.02 -14.54
N PRO A 69 -1.66 7.31 -13.41
CA PRO A 69 -2.89 7.49 -12.64
C PRO A 69 -2.83 8.68 -11.68
N TYR A 70 -1.75 9.44 -11.65
CA TYR A 70 -1.51 10.49 -10.67
C TYR A 70 -1.85 11.86 -11.18
N ARG A 71 -2.36 12.70 -10.26
CA ARG A 71 -2.59 14.12 -10.45
C ARG A 71 -1.81 14.88 -9.38
N TRP A 72 -1.19 15.98 -9.77
CA TRP A 72 -0.31 16.74 -8.88
C TRP A 72 -1.01 17.25 -7.63
N ARG A 73 -2.23 17.73 -7.78
CA ARG A 73 -3.06 18.25 -6.67
C ARG A 73 -4.51 18.03 -6.97
N PRO A 74 -5.35 17.91 -5.95
CA PRO A 74 -6.74 18.27 -6.11
C PRO A 74 -6.76 19.75 -6.48
N MET A 75 -7.25 20.05 -7.65
CA MET A 75 -7.49 21.42 -8.10
C MET A 75 -9.00 21.59 -8.27
N ASP A 76 -9.51 22.69 -7.78
CA ASP A 76 -10.84 23.13 -8.15
C ASP A 76 -10.73 24.14 -9.31
N PHE A 77 -11.69 24.09 -10.21
CA PHE A 77 -11.80 25.00 -11.34
C PHE A 77 -13.28 25.22 -11.65
N GLU A 78 -13.58 26.35 -12.26
CA GLU A 78 -14.94 26.72 -12.59
C GLU A 78 -15.15 26.69 -14.11
N VAL A 79 -16.28 26.10 -14.55
CA VAL A 79 -16.75 26.12 -15.92
C VAL A 79 -18.22 26.48 -15.87
N ASP A 80 -18.61 27.58 -16.58
CA ASP A 80 -19.99 28.07 -16.66
C ASP A 80 -20.69 28.26 -15.29
N GLY A 81 -19.95 28.75 -14.30
CA GLY A 81 -20.44 28.97 -12.94
C GLY A 81 -20.57 27.71 -12.09
N VAL A 82 -20.08 26.55 -12.55
CA VAL A 82 -20.06 25.29 -11.81
C VAL A 82 -18.65 24.97 -11.42
N THR A 83 -18.41 24.77 -10.12
CA THR A 83 -17.11 24.35 -9.60
C THR A 83 -16.92 22.84 -9.76
N TYR A 84 -15.83 22.45 -10.35
CA TYR A 84 -15.38 21.07 -10.52
C TYR A 84 -14.13 20.82 -9.69
N LEU A 85 -13.94 19.58 -9.26
CA LEU A 85 -12.78 19.14 -8.50
C LEU A 85 -12.10 17.96 -9.21
N ASN A 86 -10.77 18.00 -9.30
CA ASN A 86 -10.01 16.84 -9.74
C ASN A 86 -10.16 15.68 -8.77
N GLU A 87 -10.42 14.49 -9.31
CA GLU A 87 -10.43 13.25 -8.56
C GLU A 87 -9.03 12.91 -8.03
N ARG A 88 -8.99 12.25 -6.88
CA ARG A 88 -7.77 11.68 -6.30
C ARG A 88 -7.96 10.19 -6.07
N ALA A 89 -6.97 9.41 -6.48
CA ALA A 89 -6.93 7.98 -6.18
C ALA A 89 -6.72 7.73 -4.67
N VAL A 90 -6.93 6.48 -4.24
CA VAL A 90 -6.51 6.01 -2.92
C VAL A 90 -4.99 5.98 -2.85
N ALA A 91 -4.32 5.36 -3.83
CA ALA A 91 -2.87 5.46 -3.98
C ALA A 91 -2.49 6.81 -4.60
N THR A 92 -1.56 7.51 -3.99
CA THR A 92 -1.11 8.82 -4.46
C THR A 92 0.39 9.02 -4.27
N GLN A 93 0.97 9.81 -5.18
CA GLN A 93 2.40 10.14 -5.17
C GLN A 93 2.84 10.97 -3.94
N GLN A 94 1.92 11.52 -3.16
CA GLN A 94 2.26 12.24 -1.93
C GLN A 94 2.42 11.33 -0.72
N THR A 95 2.23 10.02 -0.88
CA THR A 95 2.37 9.06 0.20
C THR A 95 3.83 8.92 0.61
N GLY A 96 4.17 9.20 1.86
CA GLY A 96 5.51 9.01 2.39
C GLY A 96 5.72 7.60 2.95
N PHE A 97 4.68 7.04 3.55
CA PHE A 97 4.62 5.66 4.05
C PHE A 97 3.17 5.18 4.10
N TRP A 98 2.99 3.88 4.14
CA TRP A 98 1.69 3.26 4.30
C TRP A 98 1.79 1.95 5.08
N PHE A 99 0.71 1.53 5.68
CA PHE A 99 0.71 0.32 6.48
C PHE A 99 -0.67 -0.33 6.59
N VAL A 100 -0.66 -1.60 6.96
CA VAL A 100 -1.83 -2.33 7.42
C VAL A 100 -1.53 -2.94 8.78
N ALA A 101 -2.27 -2.54 9.81
CA ALA A 101 -2.17 -3.11 11.14
C ALA A 101 -3.01 -4.38 11.25
N GLN A 102 -2.40 -5.47 11.67
CA GLN A 102 -3.08 -6.76 11.86
C GLN A 102 -3.04 -7.21 13.32
N ALA A 103 -4.13 -7.01 14.03
CA ALA A 103 -4.36 -7.62 15.33
C ALA A 103 -4.74 -9.09 15.16
N ARG A 104 -4.23 -9.97 16.03
CA ARG A 104 -4.44 -11.42 15.98
C ARG A 104 -4.79 -11.98 17.36
N PRO A 105 -6.02 -11.72 17.88
CA PRO A 105 -6.38 -12.01 19.27
C PRO A 105 -6.41 -13.50 19.61
N TRP A 106 -6.30 -14.38 18.62
CA TRP A 106 -6.17 -15.83 18.79
C TRP A 106 -4.74 -16.34 18.95
N LEU A 107 -3.76 -15.45 18.95
CA LEU A 107 -2.34 -15.70 19.14
C LEU A 107 -1.84 -14.91 20.35
N PRO A 108 -0.62 -15.20 20.88
CA PRO A 108 -0.01 -14.36 21.89
C PRO A 108 0.02 -12.87 21.51
N ASP A 109 -0.14 -11.98 22.46
CA ASP A 109 -0.28 -10.52 22.24
C ASP A 109 0.92 -9.89 21.52
N ASP A 110 2.09 -10.48 21.68
CA ASP A 110 3.34 -10.04 21.04
C ASP A 110 3.45 -10.39 19.55
N MET A 111 2.44 -11.09 18.99
CA MET A 111 2.42 -11.51 17.59
C MET A 111 1.62 -10.59 16.66
N GLY A 112 1.17 -9.41 17.12
CA GLY A 112 0.60 -8.37 16.26
C GLY A 112 1.59 -7.99 15.15
N ILE A 113 1.09 -7.59 13.96
CA ILE A 113 1.93 -7.22 12.83
C ILE A 113 1.55 -5.82 12.33
N LEU A 114 2.55 -5.00 12.13
CA LEU A 114 2.49 -3.84 11.27
C LEU A 114 3.10 -4.24 9.92
N TRP A 115 2.25 -4.44 8.92
CA TRP A 115 2.68 -4.53 7.53
C TRP A 115 3.06 -3.13 7.09
N PHE A 116 4.33 -2.88 6.90
CA PHE A 116 4.87 -1.54 6.70
C PHE A 116 5.59 -1.39 5.37
N GLY A 117 5.39 -0.26 4.71
CA GLY A 117 6.07 0.13 3.49
C GLY A 117 6.23 1.63 3.41
N VAL A 118 7.13 2.07 2.57
CA VAL A 118 7.45 3.48 2.33
C VAL A 118 7.09 3.86 0.91
N ASP A 119 6.86 5.16 0.70
CA ASP A 119 6.54 5.75 -0.58
C ASP A 119 5.13 5.36 -1.09
N ASP A 120 4.81 5.59 -2.35
CA ASP A 120 3.53 5.34 -2.98
C ASP A 120 3.12 3.85 -2.93
N ALA A 121 1.93 3.58 -2.44
CA ALA A 121 1.41 2.22 -2.25
C ALA A 121 1.37 1.39 -3.54
N ALA A 122 1.11 2.01 -4.70
CA ALA A 122 0.99 1.30 -5.97
C ALA A 122 2.34 0.87 -6.55
N THR A 123 3.40 1.57 -6.19
CA THR A 123 4.77 1.32 -6.68
C THR A 123 5.73 0.89 -5.57
N SER A 124 5.21 0.51 -4.41
CA SER A 124 5.98 0.03 -3.26
C SER A 124 5.41 -1.27 -2.69
N CYS A 125 6.01 -1.75 -1.61
CA CYS A 125 5.77 -3.08 -1.10
C CYS A 125 5.75 -3.10 0.44
N LEU A 126 4.89 -3.93 1.02
CA LEU A 126 4.80 -4.11 2.47
C LEU A 126 5.69 -5.26 2.95
N THR A 127 6.31 -5.07 4.11
CA THR A 127 7.02 -6.11 4.86
C THR A 127 6.45 -6.25 6.26
N PRO A 128 6.43 -7.48 6.85
CA PRO A 128 5.90 -7.67 8.19
C PRO A 128 6.90 -7.19 9.25
N ILE A 129 6.49 -6.23 10.07
CA ILE A 129 7.17 -5.82 11.29
C ILE A 129 6.33 -6.27 12.47
N PHE A 130 6.86 -7.12 13.31
CA PHE A 130 6.13 -7.59 14.49
C PHE A 130 6.10 -6.52 15.58
N CYS A 131 4.96 -6.34 16.25
CA CYS A 131 4.76 -5.32 17.28
C CYS A 131 5.68 -5.50 18.49
N SER A 132 6.24 -6.69 18.68
CA SER A 132 7.20 -7.02 19.74
C SER A 132 8.66 -6.83 19.31
N ALA A 133 8.94 -6.41 18.08
CA ALA A 133 10.30 -6.19 17.62
C ALA A 133 10.99 -5.13 18.47
N GLN A 134 12.23 -5.42 18.89
CA GLN A 134 13.04 -4.56 19.75
C GLN A 134 14.07 -3.75 18.96
N GLU A 135 14.15 -3.98 17.67
CA GLU A 135 15.03 -3.25 16.74
C GLU A 135 14.24 -2.76 15.54
N VAL A 136 14.58 -1.56 15.09
CA VAL A 136 14.11 -1.01 13.83
C VAL A 136 15.03 -1.50 12.71
N PRO A 137 14.48 -2.04 11.61
CA PRO A 137 15.31 -2.39 10.44
C PRO A 137 16.12 -1.19 9.96
N GLY A 138 17.42 -1.41 9.65
CA GLY A 138 18.35 -0.33 9.34
C GLY A 138 17.89 0.57 8.18
N CYS A 139 17.22 0.01 7.18
CA CYS A 139 16.69 0.75 6.04
C CYS A 139 15.46 1.64 6.35
N PHE A 140 14.81 1.43 7.51
CA PHE A 140 13.67 2.24 8.00
C PHE A 140 14.05 3.13 9.20
N ARG A 141 15.32 3.17 9.55
CA ARG A 141 15.79 3.91 10.71
C ARG A 141 15.62 5.42 10.51
N GLU A 142 15.18 6.10 11.57
CA GLU A 142 15.35 7.55 11.71
C GLU A 142 16.84 7.89 11.54
N ASP A 143 17.16 9.05 11.05
CA ASP A 143 18.52 9.50 10.71
C ASP A 143 19.20 8.79 9.52
N ASN A 144 18.50 7.89 8.83
CA ASN A 144 19.00 7.30 7.59
C ASN A 144 18.56 8.14 6.37
N GLY A 145 19.10 9.35 6.25
CA GLY A 145 18.71 10.36 5.28
C GLY A 145 17.55 11.24 5.77
N SER A 146 17.23 12.26 5.01
CA SER A 146 16.12 13.17 5.27
C SER A 146 15.45 13.57 3.95
N MET A 147 14.44 14.44 4.00
CA MET A 147 13.82 14.99 2.79
C MET A 147 14.79 15.82 1.93
N LEU A 148 15.86 16.32 2.52
CA LEU A 148 16.89 17.14 1.85
C LEU A 148 18.23 16.42 1.73
N GLU A 149 18.37 15.23 2.30
CA GLU A 149 19.62 14.49 2.36
C GLU A 149 19.41 13.05 1.89
N TYR A 150 19.92 12.76 0.70
CA TYR A 150 19.85 11.44 0.10
C TYR A 150 20.69 10.42 0.89
N SER A 151 20.11 9.25 1.13
CA SER A 151 20.84 8.10 1.66
C SER A 151 20.64 6.85 0.77
N PRO A 152 21.74 6.23 0.30
CA PRO A 152 21.65 5.02 -0.53
C PRO A 152 21.20 3.77 0.26
N THR A 153 21.14 3.84 1.59
CA THR A 153 20.72 2.75 2.48
C THR A 153 19.31 2.95 3.03
N SER A 154 18.68 4.09 2.75
CA SER A 154 17.30 4.37 3.13
C SER A 154 16.32 3.69 2.19
N ALA A 155 15.37 2.95 2.74
CA ALA A 155 14.29 2.35 1.96
C ALA A 155 13.46 3.42 1.24
N PHE A 156 13.13 4.54 1.92
CA PHE A 156 12.38 5.63 1.29
C PHE A 156 13.04 6.11 0.00
N TRP A 157 14.35 6.43 0.03
CA TRP A 157 15.03 6.93 -1.15
C TRP A 157 15.13 5.90 -2.29
N LEU A 158 15.33 4.63 -1.94
CA LEU A 158 15.37 3.55 -2.91
C LEU A 158 14.01 3.33 -3.60
N PHE A 159 12.94 3.27 -2.82
CA PHE A 159 11.58 3.09 -3.34
C PHE A 159 11.14 4.32 -4.15
N ASN A 160 11.37 5.51 -3.63
CA ASN A 160 11.04 6.77 -4.30
C ASN A 160 11.74 6.90 -5.67
N ARG A 161 13.00 6.47 -5.79
CA ARG A 161 13.69 6.41 -7.07
C ARG A 161 12.98 5.49 -8.07
N THR A 162 12.59 4.28 -7.65
CA THR A 162 11.84 3.33 -8.49
C THR A 162 10.51 3.93 -8.92
N THR A 163 9.80 4.53 -7.99
CA THR A 163 8.50 5.20 -8.20
C THR A 163 8.62 6.33 -9.23
N ASN A 164 9.64 7.17 -9.12
CA ASN A 164 9.87 8.26 -10.07
C ASN A 164 10.17 7.74 -11.49
N PHE A 165 10.86 6.63 -11.63
CA PHE A 165 11.01 5.98 -12.94
C PHE A 165 9.67 5.44 -13.46
N ALA A 166 8.85 4.85 -12.59
CA ALA A 166 7.52 4.39 -12.96
C ALA A 166 6.63 5.53 -13.46
N TYR A 167 6.71 6.72 -12.87
CA TYR A 167 5.92 7.87 -13.33
C TYR A 167 6.24 8.32 -14.76
N MET A 168 7.45 8.06 -15.24
CA MET A 168 7.81 8.38 -16.63
C MET A 168 7.22 7.40 -17.66
N ARG A 169 7.01 6.15 -17.28
CA ARG A 169 6.49 5.08 -18.14
C ARG A 169 5.67 4.10 -17.32
N TYR A 170 4.59 4.59 -16.75
CA TYR A 170 3.73 3.82 -15.84
C TYR A 170 3.13 2.58 -16.52
N ASP A 171 2.73 2.71 -17.78
CA ASP A 171 2.23 1.63 -18.63
C ASP A 171 3.15 0.38 -18.69
N MET A 172 4.45 0.57 -18.57
CA MET A 172 5.43 -0.52 -18.65
C MET A 172 6.00 -0.90 -17.28
N ILE A 173 6.51 0.08 -16.54
CA ILE A 173 7.29 -0.15 -15.32
C ILE A 173 6.40 -0.64 -14.17
N SER A 174 5.16 -0.16 -14.08
CA SER A 174 4.23 -0.61 -13.03
C SER A 174 3.95 -2.12 -13.09
N ALA A 175 3.93 -2.70 -14.30
CA ALA A 175 3.74 -4.14 -14.48
C ALA A 175 4.90 -4.97 -13.92
N ASP A 176 6.14 -4.49 -14.06
CA ASP A 176 7.32 -5.17 -13.52
C ASP A 176 7.41 -5.01 -12.00
N ILE A 177 7.11 -3.82 -11.49
CA ILE A 177 6.97 -3.59 -10.04
C ILE A 177 5.92 -4.54 -9.45
N ARG A 178 4.75 -4.64 -10.08
CA ARG A 178 3.65 -5.49 -9.61
C ARG A 178 4.04 -6.96 -9.51
N LYS A 179 4.79 -7.49 -10.46
CA LYS A 179 5.30 -8.88 -10.40
C LYS A 179 6.16 -9.13 -9.16
N VAL A 180 7.05 -8.19 -8.85
CA VAL A 180 7.92 -8.28 -7.66
C VAL A 180 7.11 -8.15 -6.38
N THR A 181 6.21 -7.17 -6.32
CA THR A 181 5.33 -6.89 -5.17
C THR A 181 4.43 -8.08 -4.85
N ASP A 182 3.69 -8.58 -5.84
CA ASP A 182 2.75 -9.69 -5.64
C ASP A 182 3.47 -10.95 -5.18
N LYS A 183 4.61 -11.25 -5.79
CA LYS A 183 5.42 -12.39 -5.35
C LYS A 183 5.88 -12.22 -3.90
N TRP A 184 6.44 -11.07 -3.56
CA TRP A 184 6.94 -10.80 -2.21
C TRP A 184 5.84 -10.89 -1.16
N GLU A 185 4.75 -10.16 -1.34
CA GLU A 185 3.68 -10.10 -0.35
C GLU A 185 2.99 -11.45 -0.16
N ASN A 186 2.75 -12.19 -1.24
CA ASN A 186 2.21 -13.54 -1.15
C ASN A 186 3.18 -14.51 -0.41
N ASP A 187 4.49 -14.39 -0.66
CA ASP A 187 5.50 -15.17 0.06
C ASP A 187 5.48 -14.81 1.56
N MET A 188 5.44 -13.53 1.91
CA MET A 188 5.41 -13.07 3.30
C MET A 188 4.13 -13.48 4.02
N LEU A 189 2.98 -13.40 3.39
CA LEU A 189 1.71 -13.87 3.97
C LEU A 189 1.76 -15.37 4.30
N ARG A 190 2.30 -16.19 3.39
CA ARG A 190 2.50 -17.63 3.64
C ARG A 190 3.50 -17.88 4.77
N ASN A 191 4.62 -17.18 4.77
CA ASN A 191 5.65 -17.32 5.80
C ASN A 191 5.13 -16.96 7.18
N VAL A 192 4.37 -15.86 7.31
CA VAL A 192 3.72 -15.46 8.56
C VAL A 192 2.72 -16.52 9.03
N GLN A 193 1.94 -17.08 8.12
CA GLN A 193 1.00 -18.16 8.47
C GLN A 193 1.72 -19.41 8.97
N ALA A 194 2.77 -19.84 8.30
CA ALA A 194 3.60 -20.99 8.72
C ALA A 194 4.29 -20.74 10.06
N LEU A 195 4.73 -19.51 10.30
CA LEU A 195 5.38 -19.08 11.54
C LEU A 195 4.47 -19.25 12.76
N ASN A 196 3.18 -18.96 12.64
CA ASN A 196 2.22 -18.99 13.74
C ASN A 196 2.23 -20.32 14.52
N ALA A 197 2.33 -21.44 13.81
CA ALA A 197 2.36 -22.77 14.44
C ALA A 197 3.66 -23.06 15.24
N ARG A 198 4.76 -22.43 14.83
CA ARG A 198 6.09 -22.63 15.46
C ARG A 198 6.29 -21.74 16.67
N VAL A 199 5.96 -20.48 16.53
CA VAL A 199 6.31 -19.41 17.49
C VAL A 199 5.42 -19.44 18.71
N GLY A 200 4.17 -19.89 18.57
CA GLY A 200 3.23 -20.01 19.69
C GLY A 200 3.68 -20.98 20.79
N LYS A 201 4.66 -21.87 20.50
CA LYS A 201 5.25 -22.81 21.46
C LYS A 201 6.52 -22.32 22.15
N MET A 202 7.04 -21.15 21.74
CA MET A 202 8.27 -20.56 22.32
C MET A 202 7.95 -19.83 23.63
N SER A 203 8.97 -19.69 24.50
CA SER A 203 8.86 -18.75 25.63
C SER A 203 8.68 -17.32 25.10
N PRO A 204 8.07 -16.40 25.87
CA PRO A 204 7.89 -15.02 25.44
C PRO A 204 9.19 -14.35 25.00
N GLU A 205 10.28 -14.56 25.71
CA GLU A 205 11.60 -13.99 25.44
C GLU A 205 12.18 -14.54 24.12
N ALA A 206 12.18 -15.87 23.97
CA ALA A 206 12.66 -16.51 22.75
C ALA A 206 11.84 -16.10 21.51
N ARG A 207 10.52 -16.00 21.69
CA ARG A 207 9.62 -15.55 20.65
C ARG A 207 9.90 -14.10 20.24
N ARG A 208 10.04 -13.19 21.19
CA ARG A 208 10.35 -11.77 20.93
C ARG A 208 11.67 -11.61 20.20
N SER A 209 12.72 -12.31 20.64
CA SER A 209 14.01 -12.30 19.95
C SER A 209 13.89 -12.79 18.51
N HIS A 210 13.19 -13.90 18.30
CA HIS A 210 12.98 -14.47 16.96
C HIS A 210 12.15 -13.52 16.05
N LEU A 211 11.09 -12.91 16.56
CA LEU A 211 10.25 -11.98 15.82
C LEU A 211 10.99 -10.67 15.49
N THR A 212 11.87 -10.22 16.38
CA THR A 212 12.77 -9.08 16.12
C THR A 212 13.69 -9.38 14.95
N GLN A 213 14.41 -10.50 15.04
CA GLN A 213 15.33 -10.94 13.98
C GLN A 213 14.58 -11.06 12.63
N LEU A 214 13.42 -11.69 12.64
CA LEU A 214 12.62 -11.87 11.43
C LEU A 214 12.18 -10.53 10.82
N SER A 215 11.76 -9.55 11.65
CA SER A 215 11.37 -8.22 11.18
C SER A 215 12.54 -7.50 10.51
N VAL A 216 13.73 -7.57 11.09
CA VAL A 216 14.95 -6.96 10.55
C VAL A 216 15.39 -7.63 9.26
N GLU A 217 15.46 -8.96 9.26
CA GLU A 217 15.91 -9.75 8.10
C GLU A 217 14.97 -9.61 6.89
N THR A 218 13.65 -9.66 7.11
CA THR A 218 12.68 -9.51 6.00
C THR A 218 12.72 -8.10 5.42
N ALA A 219 12.87 -7.06 6.22
CA ALA A 219 13.02 -5.70 5.73
C ALA A 219 14.31 -5.54 4.89
N GLN A 220 15.43 -6.12 5.34
CA GLN A 220 16.67 -6.12 4.58
C GLN A 220 16.55 -6.90 3.26
N GLN A 221 15.91 -8.06 3.29
CA GLN A 221 15.67 -8.86 2.07
C GLN A 221 14.79 -8.13 1.06
N LEU A 222 13.78 -7.38 1.54
CA LEU A 222 12.96 -6.53 0.67
C LEU A 222 13.81 -5.42 0.05
N PHE A 223 14.62 -4.74 0.87
CA PHE A 223 15.53 -3.68 0.41
C PHE A 223 16.47 -4.19 -0.68
N ASP A 224 17.13 -5.32 -0.45
CA ASP A 224 18.07 -5.95 -1.42
C ASP A 224 17.35 -6.35 -2.72
N ARG A 225 16.11 -6.83 -2.61
CA ARG A 225 15.28 -7.16 -3.77
C ARG A 225 14.93 -5.91 -4.59
N TRP A 226 14.61 -4.82 -3.91
CA TRP A 226 14.29 -3.55 -4.55
C TRP A 226 15.51 -2.91 -5.22
N GLN A 227 16.68 -3.06 -4.63
CA GLN A 227 17.95 -2.65 -5.29
C GLN A 227 18.14 -3.39 -6.62
N ARG A 228 17.86 -4.71 -6.65
CA ARG A 228 17.96 -5.48 -7.90
C ARG A 228 16.91 -5.11 -8.94
N LEU A 229 15.73 -4.69 -8.52
CA LEU A 229 14.70 -4.18 -9.44
C LEU A 229 15.11 -2.83 -10.07
N ASN A 230 15.88 -2.04 -9.34
CA ASN A 230 16.32 -0.70 -9.76
C ASN A 230 17.53 -0.72 -10.72
N ASN A 231 18.27 -1.82 -10.77
CA ASN A 231 19.46 -1.99 -11.61
C ASN A 231 19.13 -2.75 -12.90
#